data_c04fa3e021dff17cb17b399070104366
#
_entry.id   c04fa3e021dff17cb17b399070104366
#
_cell.length_a   1.000
_cell.length_b   1.000
_cell.length_c   1.000
_cell.angle_alpha   90.00
_cell.angle_beta   90.00
_cell.angle_gamma   90.00
#
_symmetry.space_group_name_H-M   'P 1'
#
loop_
_entity.id
_entity.type
_entity.pdbx_description
1 polymer ?
#
loop_
_entity_poly.entity_id
_entity_poly.type
_entity_poly.pdbx_seq_one_letter_code
_entity_poly.pdbx_strand_id
1 'polypeptide(L)'
;MNHRLLILGTLGEFVQLVQKAKQKGYYTIVCDGYPNGEARAYADASYVLPVTDTDAIAELCKKEKIDGIITSFSDLLMECMVKIAAKADLPCYLKPEQLPWYRDKSVCRQTLSELGLPTPGYVKIPVSLSGEPDKIKQLVQNLSYPLISKPMDKYGSRGIYIIYDERELAEQVTRTAEFTDLEEVLVEEYNDGFEFNMMTWVNDGKVNVISIADREKTQPEADMLPISTRNAYPSRLFSYVYEPARDVLQSYIAHTGQMDGPLSMQFFWKPGKGIQVCEIAARFFGYEHELTDMVYGFNIEELLLAGVYQKEKISEMFAGHDVFHPLHHGAVVYFHGKLRKIADQTKAYELVGNEAVVKPWIFYKTGETIVEYGPNPYLALYYMESESREKLDEITGYFFDEMSMTDPDGQEITYRNQMPDYFITEE
;
A
#
# COMPACT_ATOMS: atom_id res chain seq x y z
N MET A 1 7.76 -34.06 8.77
CA MET A 1 8.13 -33.76 7.36
C MET A 1 8.43 -32.27 7.34
N ASN A 2 9.47 -31.83 6.62
CA ASN A 2 9.69 -30.40 6.47
C ASN A 2 8.62 -29.83 5.54
N HIS A 3 7.92 -28.78 5.95
CA HIS A 3 6.97 -28.05 5.12
C HIS A 3 7.64 -27.55 3.83
N ARG A 4 6.89 -27.53 2.73
CA ARG A 4 7.35 -27.01 1.42
C ARG A 4 6.50 -25.79 1.05
N LEU A 5 7.08 -24.62 1.27
CA LEU A 5 6.38 -23.34 1.16
C LEU A 5 6.67 -22.69 -0.19
N LEU A 6 5.64 -22.37 -0.95
CA LEU A 6 5.73 -21.47 -2.09
C LEU A 6 5.50 -20.02 -1.64
N ILE A 7 6.46 -19.16 -1.94
CA ILE A 7 6.37 -17.71 -1.76
C ILE A 7 6.26 -17.08 -3.15
N LEU A 8 5.15 -16.39 -3.42
CA LEU A 8 4.99 -15.60 -4.65
C LEU A 8 5.55 -14.21 -4.43
N GLY A 9 6.51 -13.84 -5.28
CA GLY A 9 7.28 -12.61 -5.19
C GLY A 9 8.75 -12.87 -4.90
N THR A 10 9.62 -12.06 -5.51
CA THR A 10 11.07 -12.26 -5.43
C THR A 10 11.87 -10.98 -5.21
N LEU A 11 11.21 -9.82 -5.16
CA LEU A 11 11.87 -8.53 -4.91
C LEU A 11 12.37 -8.44 -3.46
N GLY A 12 13.11 -7.40 -3.16
CA GLY A 12 13.77 -7.19 -1.86
C GLY A 12 12.83 -7.28 -0.64
N GLU A 13 11.58 -6.89 -0.80
CA GLU A 13 10.52 -7.00 0.22
C GLU A 13 10.29 -8.43 0.72
N PHE A 14 10.56 -9.45 -0.13
CA PHE A 14 10.33 -10.86 0.22
C PHE A 14 11.56 -11.55 0.86
N VAL A 15 12.71 -10.88 0.90
CA VAL A 15 13.96 -11.47 1.43
C VAL A 15 13.79 -11.93 2.87
N GLN A 16 13.24 -11.07 3.74
CA GLN A 16 13.03 -11.41 5.15
C GLN A 16 12.06 -12.57 5.32
N LEU A 17 10.98 -12.62 4.55
CA LEU A 17 10.01 -13.71 4.60
C LEU A 17 10.67 -15.07 4.25
N VAL A 18 11.49 -15.11 3.19
CA VAL A 18 12.24 -16.30 2.80
C VAL A 18 13.22 -16.72 3.90
N GLN A 19 13.99 -15.79 4.44
CA GLN A 19 14.98 -16.07 5.47
C GLN A 19 14.34 -16.63 6.74
N LYS A 20 13.23 -16.02 7.21
CA LYS A 20 12.49 -16.50 8.38
C LYS A 20 11.84 -17.87 8.14
N ALA A 21 11.30 -18.12 6.96
CA ALA A 21 10.78 -19.44 6.61
C ALA A 21 11.88 -20.52 6.70
N LYS A 22 13.07 -20.22 6.20
CA LYS A 22 14.24 -21.12 6.32
C LYS A 22 14.69 -21.34 7.76
N GLN A 23 14.71 -20.29 8.58
CA GLN A 23 15.04 -20.40 10.02
C GLN A 23 14.06 -21.32 10.76
N LYS A 24 12.80 -21.39 10.31
CA LYS A 24 11.79 -22.35 10.81
C LYS A 24 11.97 -23.77 10.26
N GLY A 25 12.94 -24.00 9.38
CA GLY A 25 13.21 -25.29 8.75
C GLY A 25 12.27 -25.63 7.59
N TYR A 26 11.56 -24.66 7.02
CA TYR A 26 10.73 -24.88 5.84
C TYR A 26 11.60 -24.93 4.57
N TYR A 27 11.27 -25.82 3.64
CA TYR A 27 11.87 -25.82 2.31
C TYR A 27 11.18 -24.73 1.48
N THR A 28 11.92 -23.69 1.13
CA THR A 28 11.40 -22.50 0.50
C THR A 28 11.55 -22.51 -1.01
N ILE A 29 10.46 -22.22 -1.69
CA ILE A 29 10.41 -22.08 -3.14
C ILE A 29 9.87 -20.70 -3.45
N VAL A 30 10.58 -19.91 -4.28
CA VAL A 30 10.10 -18.62 -4.74
C VAL A 30 9.73 -18.67 -6.21
N CYS A 31 8.67 -17.96 -6.60
CA CYS A 31 8.20 -17.88 -7.98
C CYS A 31 7.77 -16.46 -8.33
N ASP A 32 8.27 -15.96 -9.46
CA ASP A 32 7.95 -14.63 -9.99
C ASP A 32 8.41 -14.53 -11.45
N GLY A 33 7.83 -13.61 -12.22
CA GLY A 33 8.28 -13.28 -13.58
C GLY A 33 9.62 -12.55 -13.64
N TYR A 34 10.10 -11.94 -12.54
CA TYR A 34 11.39 -11.24 -12.51
C TYR A 34 12.57 -12.21 -12.33
N PRO A 35 13.47 -12.34 -13.34
CA PRO A 35 14.56 -13.31 -13.27
C PRO A 35 15.64 -12.98 -12.22
N ASN A 36 15.78 -11.69 -11.87
CA ASN A 36 16.83 -11.17 -10.99
C ASN A 36 16.32 -10.71 -9.62
N GLY A 37 15.15 -11.20 -9.17
CA GLY A 37 14.62 -10.84 -7.85
C GLY A 37 15.54 -11.29 -6.72
N GLU A 38 15.81 -10.42 -5.75
CA GLU A 38 16.80 -10.61 -4.67
C GLU A 38 16.51 -11.83 -3.78
N ALA A 39 15.23 -12.09 -3.49
CA ALA A 39 14.83 -13.20 -2.63
C ALA A 39 15.21 -14.59 -3.21
N ARG A 40 15.47 -14.68 -4.52
CA ARG A 40 15.91 -15.92 -5.17
C ARG A 40 17.21 -16.46 -4.61
N ALA A 41 18.13 -15.56 -4.20
CA ALA A 41 19.42 -15.94 -3.66
C ALA A 41 19.32 -16.64 -2.29
N TYR A 42 18.21 -16.48 -1.60
CA TYR A 42 17.99 -17.01 -0.25
C TYR A 42 17.10 -18.25 -0.22
N ALA A 43 16.33 -18.51 -1.28
CA ALA A 43 15.42 -19.65 -1.35
C ALA A 43 16.16 -20.98 -1.67
N ASP A 44 15.54 -22.11 -1.31
CA ASP A 44 16.09 -23.46 -1.64
C ASP A 44 15.86 -23.80 -3.12
N ALA A 45 14.79 -23.28 -3.72
CA ALA A 45 14.52 -23.37 -5.15
C ALA A 45 13.84 -22.09 -5.66
N SER A 46 14.02 -21.80 -6.95
CA SER A 46 13.36 -20.64 -7.56
C SER A 46 12.94 -20.92 -9.00
N TYR A 47 11.77 -20.36 -9.39
CA TYR A 47 11.18 -20.53 -10.71
C TYR A 47 10.86 -19.18 -11.32
N VAL A 48 11.20 -18.99 -12.60
CA VAL A 48 10.84 -17.78 -13.36
C VAL A 48 9.61 -18.11 -14.18
N LEU A 49 8.44 -17.75 -13.63
CA LEU A 49 7.14 -17.89 -14.28
C LEU A 49 6.35 -16.61 -14.04
N PRO A 50 5.63 -16.08 -15.05
CA PRO A 50 4.71 -14.97 -14.84
C PRO A 50 3.68 -15.35 -13.76
N VAL A 51 3.52 -14.52 -12.74
CA VAL A 51 2.59 -14.82 -11.63
C VAL A 51 1.13 -14.95 -12.11
N THR A 52 0.81 -14.34 -13.24
CA THR A 52 -0.50 -14.43 -13.91
C THR A 52 -0.75 -15.77 -14.59
N ASP A 53 0.30 -16.57 -14.83
CA ASP A 53 0.14 -17.95 -15.31
C ASP A 53 -0.17 -18.90 -14.13
N THR A 54 -1.36 -18.72 -13.60
CA THR A 54 -1.81 -19.47 -12.41
C THR A 54 -1.94 -20.96 -12.65
N ASP A 55 -2.12 -21.40 -13.90
CA ASP A 55 -2.18 -22.84 -14.24
C ASP A 55 -0.81 -23.47 -14.17
N ALA A 56 0.22 -22.87 -14.80
CA ALA A 56 1.58 -23.37 -14.73
C ALA A 56 2.11 -23.40 -13.28
N ILE A 57 1.76 -22.39 -12.46
CA ILE A 57 2.21 -22.37 -11.06
C ILE A 57 1.45 -23.41 -10.23
N ALA A 58 0.15 -23.67 -10.47
CA ALA A 58 -0.58 -24.73 -9.81
C ALA A 58 0.00 -26.12 -10.12
N GLU A 59 0.40 -26.38 -11.38
CA GLU A 59 1.11 -27.61 -11.74
C GLU A 59 2.51 -27.70 -11.08
N LEU A 60 3.21 -26.56 -10.95
CA LEU A 60 4.45 -26.49 -10.18
C LEU A 60 4.22 -26.89 -8.71
N CYS A 61 3.15 -26.40 -8.09
CA CYS A 61 2.79 -26.77 -6.71
C CYS A 61 2.65 -28.30 -6.54
N LYS A 62 1.96 -28.97 -7.47
CA LYS A 62 1.81 -30.42 -7.46
C LYS A 62 3.14 -31.15 -7.65
N LYS A 63 3.93 -30.72 -8.64
CA LYS A 63 5.26 -31.27 -8.95
C LYS A 63 6.21 -31.17 -7.76
N GLU A 64 6.29 -30.01 -7.14
CA GLU A 64 7.16 -29.71 -6.01
C GLU A 64 6.57 -30.16 -4.66
N LYS A 65 5.36 -30.73 -4.64
CA LYS A 65 4.66 -31.18 -3.42
C LYS A 65 4.57 -30.06 -2.40
N ILE A 66 4.17 -28.88 -2.86
CA ILE A 66 3.92 -27.70 -2.00
C ILE A 66 2.75 -28.03 -1.07
N ASP A 67 2.87 -27.68 0.20
CA ASP A 67 1.83 -27.86 1.21
C ASP A 67 1.38 -26.51 1.85
N GLY A 68 1.99 -25.40 1.44
CA GLY A 68 1.59 -24.05 1.82
C GLY A 68 2.01 -23.01 0.76
N ILE A 69 1.21 -21.98 0.64
CA ILE A 69 1.46 -20.85 -0.25
C ILE A 69 1.24 -19.53 0.48
N ILE A 70 2.08 -18.56 0.24
CA ILE A 70 1.97 -17.22 0.81
C ILE A 70 2.50 -16.14 -0.14
N THR A 71 1.96 -14.98 -0.01
CA THR A 71 2.48 -13.71 -0.52
C THR A 71 2.00 -12.58 0.37
N SER A 72 2.55 -11.38 0.17
CA SER A 72 2.04 -10.12 0.72
C SER A 72 2.48 -8.95 -0.15
N PHE A 73 2.17 -7.73 0.27
CA PHE A 73 2.68 -6.45 -0.27
C PHE A 73 2.19 -6.08 -1.68
N SER A 74 1.53 -6.97 -2.41
CA SER A 74 1.05 -6.71 -3.77
C SER A 74 -0.34 -7.29 -4.01
N ASP A 75 -1.24 -6.46 -4.54
CA ASP A 75 -2.61 -6.87 -4.88
C ASP A 75 -2.64 -7.93 -5.99
N LEU A 76 -1.75 -7.80 -6.99
CA LEU A 76 -1.66 -8.78 -8.07
C LEU A 76 -1.19 -10.14 -7.54
N LEU A 77 -0.16 -10.14 -6.70
CA LEU A 77 0.38 -11.38 -6.13
C LEU A 77 -0.67 -12.06 -5.23
N MET A 78 -1.38 -11.30 -4.41
CA MET A 78 -2.46 -11.81 -3.56
C MET A 78 -3.58 -12.44 -4.40
N GLU A 79 -4.05 -11.76 -5.44
CA GLU A 79 -5.05 -12.29 -6.35
C GLU A 79 -4.60 -13.60 -7.02
N CYS A 80 -3.37 -13.62 -7.54
CA CYS A 80 -2.79 -14.81 -8.16
C CYS A 80 -2.63 -15.96 -7.15
N MET A 81 -2.17 -15.67 -5.93
CA MET A 81 -2.04 -16.65 -4.85
C MET A 81 -3.38 -17.36 -4.57
N VAL A 82 -4.46 -16.59 -4.42
CA VAL A 82 -5.80 -17.14 -4.15
C VAL A 82 -6.25 -18.06 -5.29
N LYS A 83 -6.02 -17.65 -6.55
CA LYS A 83 -6.37 -18.47 -7.73
C LYS A 83 -5.50 -19.74 -7.82
N ILE A 84 -4.22 -19.64 -7.55
CA ILE A 84 -3.28 -20.78 -7.55
C ILE A 84 -3.65 -21.76 -6.44
N ALA A 85 -3.89 -21.27 -5.22
CA ALA A 85 -4.27 -22.08 -4.08
C ALA A 85 -5.54 -22.92 -4.37
N ALA A 86 -6.56 -22.29 -4.95
CA ALA A 86 -7.79 -22.98 -5.34
C ALA A 86 -7.55 -24.07 -6.41
N LYS A 87 -6.67 -23.83 -7.40
CA LYS A 87 -6.35 -24.81 -8.45
C LYS A 87 -5.46 -25.96 -7.96
N ALA A 88 -4.60 -25.69 -6.98
CA ALA A 88 -3.66 -26.64 -6.41
C ALA A 88 -4.18 -27.37 -5.15
N ASP A 89 -5.41 -27.06 -4.72
CA ASP A 89 -6.02 -27.57 -3.47
C ASP A 89 -5.15 -27.28 -2.22
N LEU A 90 -4.64 -26.03 -2.15
CA LEU A 90 -3.82 -25.56 -1.03
C LEU A 90 -4.65 -24.68 -0.09
N PRO A 91 -4.36 -24.71 1.22
CA PRO A 91 -4.96 -23.77 2.17
C PRO A 91 -4.65 -22.32 1.77
N CYS A 92 -5.67 -21.47 1.85
CA CYS A 92 -5.53 -20.03 1.64
C CYS A 92 -6.51 -19.28 2.56
N TYR A 93 -6.15 -18.08 2.97
CA TYR A 93 -6.99 -17.23 3.85
C TYR A 93 -8.18 -16.60 3.11
N LEU A 94 -8.16 -16.54 1.78
CA LEU A 94 -9.28 -16.13 0.94
C LEU A 94 -9.65 -17.23 -0.06
N LYS A 95 -10.87 -17.12 -0.58
CA LYS A 95 -11.39 -17.90 -1.69
C LYS A 95 -11.55 -17.01 -2.93
N PRO A 96 -11.56 -17.59 -4.15
CA PRO A 96 -11.72 -16.81 -5.39
C PRO A 96 -12.96 -15.92 -5.42
N GLU A 97 -14.08 -16.36 -4.87
CA GLU A 97 -15.33 -15.60 -4.80
C GLU A 97 -15.27 -14.36 -3.91
N GLN A 98 -14.27 -14.28 -3.01
CA GLN A 98 -14.05 -13.12 -2.14
C GLN A 98 -13.18 -12.03 -2.80
N LEU A 99 -12.46 -12.35 -3.87
CA LEU A 99 -11.56 -11.41 -4.54
C LEU A 99 -12.22 -10.09 -4.96
N PRO A 100 -13.46 -10.06 -5.50
CA PRO A 100 -14.07 -8.81 -5.93
C PRO A 100 -14.12 -7.74 -4.84
N TRP A 101 -14.35 -8.11 -3.58
CA TRP A 101 -14.41 -7.17 -2.45
C TRP A 101 -13.07 -6.47 -2.17
N TYR A 102 -11.95 -7.07 -2.55
CA TYR A 102 -10.59 -6.55 -2.28
C TYR A 102 -9.85 -6.09 -3.53
N ARG A 103 -10.42 -6.35 -4.73
CA ARG A 103 -9.75 -6.04 -6.01
C ARG A 103 -10.53 -5.06 -6.88
N ASP A 104 -11.84 -5.03 -6.77
CA ASP A 104 -12.70 -4.15 -7.55
C ASP A 104 -13.15 -2.95 -6.70
N LYS A 105 -12.60 -1.76 -7.03
CA LYS A 105 -12.92 -0.52 -6.32
C LYS A 105 -14.42 -0.22 -6.31
N SER A 106 -15.13 -0.58 -7.38
CA SER A 106 -16.58 -0.33 -7.48
C SER A 106 -17.38 -1.25 -6.58
N VAL A 107 -16.98 -2.52 -6.47
CA VAL A 107 -17.60 -3.48 -5.54
C VAL A 107 -17.32 -3.05 -4.09
N CYS A 108 -16.09 -2.62 -3.79
CA CYS A 108 -15.76 -2.10 -2.47
C CYS A 108 -16.63 -0.88 -2.11
N ARG A 109 -16.77 0.11 -3.00
CA ARG A 109 -17.62 1.29 -2.78
C ARG A 109 -19.08 0.93 -2.58
N GLN A 110 -19.61 0.06 -3.43
CA GLN A 110 -20.99 -0.41 -3.32
C GLN A 110 -21.22 -1.10 -1.97
N THR A 111 -20.33 -2.01 -1.57
CA THR A 111 -20.42 -2.73 -0.30
C THR A 111 -20.39 -1.79 0.89
N LEU A 112 -19.45 -0.83 0.92
CA LEU A 112 -19.39 0.17 1.98
C LEU A 112 -20.70 0.97 2.07
N SER A 113 -21.23 1.40 0.94
CA SER A 113 -22.50 2.15 0.87
C SER A 113 -23.71 1.32 1.36
N GLU A 114 -23.83 0.08 0.92
CA GLU A 114 -24.91 -0.83 1.32
C GLU A 114 -24.88 -1.14 2.83
N LEU A 115 -23.69 -1.19 3.42
CA LEU A 115 -23.49 -1.39 4.86
C LEU A 115 -23.65 -0.10 5.67
N GLY A 116 -23.83 1.05 5.02
CA GLY A 116 -23.85 2.35 5.70
C GLY A 116 -22.52 2.76 6.31
N LEU A 117 -21.41 2.20 5.77
CA LEU A 117 -20.04 2.50 6.21
C LEU A 117 -19.51 3.76 5.53
N PRO A 118 -18.53 4.47 6.14
CA PRO A 118 -18.02 5.73 5.62
C PRO A 118 -17.33 5.55 4.26
N THR A 119 -17.93 6.09 3.22
CA THR A 119 -17.41 6.09 1.84
C THR A 119 -17.65 7.45 1.20
N PRO A 120 -16.79 7.93 0.26
CA PRO A 120 -17.08 9.15 -0.48
C PRO A 120 -18.35 8.98 -1.30
N GLY A 121 -19.06 10.10 -1.55
CA GLY A 121 -20.06 10.15 -2.60
C GLY A 121 -19.41 9.80 -3.94
N TYR A 122 -20.03 8.97 -4.75
CA TYR A 122 -19.45 8.54 -6.02
C TYR A 122 -20.49 8.27 -7.10
N VAL A 123 -20.03 8.34 -8.35
CA VAL A 123 -20.79 7.89 -9.54
C VAL A 123 -19.86 7.19 -10.51
N LYS A 124 -20.40 6.24 -11.27
CA LYS A 124 -19.75 5.67 -12.45
C LYS A 124 -20.17 6.45 -13.68
N ILE A 125 -19.21 6.85 -14.48
CA ILE A 125 -19.44 7.59 -15.73
C ILE A 125 -19.05 6.69 -16.91
N PRO A 126 -19.97 6.39 -17.84
CA PRO A 126 -19.65 5.65 -19.04
C PRO A 126 -18.60 6.38 -19.88
N VAL A 127 -17.55 5.66 -20.31
CA VAL A 127 -16.50 6.19 -21.21
C VAL A 127 -17.10 6.74 -22.51
N SER A 128 -18.21 6.17 -22.98
CA SER A 128 -18.93 6.66 -24.15
C SER A 128 -19.48 8.10 -24.03
N LEU A 129 -19.53 8.64 -22.80
CA LEU A 129 -19.92 10.04 -22.56
C LEU A 129 -18.72 11.00 -22.57
N SER A 130 -17.49 10.52 -22.80
CA SER A 130 -16.33 11.38 -22.99
C SER A 130 -16.61 12.40 -24.10
N GLY A 131 -16.43 13.69 -23.75
CA GLY A 131 -16.79 14.78 -24.69
C GLY A 131 -18.25 15.24 -24.66
N GLU A 132 -19.09 14.70 -23.76
CA GLU A 132 -20.48 15.15 -23.56
C GLU A 132 -20.63 15.87 -22.17
N PRO A 133 -20.15 17.10 -22.01
CA PRO A 133 -20.02 17.76 -20.70
C PRO A 133 -21.35 17.90 -19.96
N ASP A 134 -22.46 18.21 -20.66
CA ASP A 134 -23.75 18.39 -20.01
C ASP A 134 -24.29 17.09 -19.42
N LYS A 135 -24.03 15.94 -20.04
CA LYS A 135 -24.44 14.63 -19.53
C LYS A 135 -23.59 14.23 -18.33
N ILE A 136 -22.28 14.45 -18.41
CA ILE A 136 -21.37 14.17 -17.28
C ILE A 136 -21.76 15.02 -16.07
N LYS A 137 -22.01 16.32 -16.28
CA LYS A 137 -22.47 17.24 -15.24
C LYS A 137 -23.76 16.77 -14.56
N GLN A 138 -24.72 16.28 -15.34
CA GLN A 138 -25.98 15.76 -14.78
C GLN A 138 -25.75 14.55 -13.88
N LEU A 139 -24.78 13.68 -14.19
CA LEU A 139 -24.46 12.50 -13.39
C LEU A 139 -23.83 12.87 -12.03
N VAL A 140 -22.98 13.90 -11.98
CA VAL A 140 -22.29 14.32 -10.77
C VAL A 140 -23.04 15.37 -9.95
N GLN A 141 -24.25 15.79 -10.33
CA GLN A 141 -24.99 16.92 -9.71
C GLN A 141 -25.20 16.80 -8.19
N ASN A 142 -25.15 15.59 -7.64
CA ASN A 142 -25.31 15.32 -6.22
C ASN A 142 -23.96 15.18 -5.45
N LEU A 143 -22.84 15.37 -6.15
CA LEU A 143 -21.51 15.33 -5.55
C LEU A 143 -21.01 16.76 -5.29
N SER A 144 -20.17 16.88 -4.25
CA SER A 144 -19.56 18.16 -3.85
C SER A 144 -18.13 18.26 -4.37
N TYR A 145 -17.79 19.38 -5.01
CA TYR A 145 -16.40 19.65 -5.42
C TYR A 145 -15.49 19.96 -4.22
N PRO A 146 -14.18 19.67 -4.32
CA PRO A 146 -13.50 19.04 -5.46
C PRO A 146 -13.87 17.57 -5.62
N LEU A 147 -13.82 17.08 -6.88
CA LEU A 147 -14.01 15.68 -7.21
C LEU A 147 -12.67 15.04 -7.61
N ILE A 148 -12.65 13.72 -7.75
CA ILE A 148 -11.52 12.97 -8.27
C ILE A 148 -12.01 11.89 -9.24
N SER A 149 -11.43 11.83 -10.43
CA SER A 149 -11.73 10.79 -11.42
C SER A 149 -10.65 9.72 -11.40
N LYS A 150 -11.05 8.43 -11.51
CA LYS A 150 -10.16 7.26 -11.37
C LYS A 150 -10.52 6.16 -12.35
N PRO A 151 -9.54 5.51 -13.01
CA PRO A 151 -9.74 4.21 -13.63
C PRO A 151 -10.01 3.15 -12.54
N MET A 152 -10.94 2.23 -12.78
CA MET A 152 -11.25 1.19 -11.79
C MET A 152 -10.30 0.00 -11.86
N ASP A 153 -9.60 -0.19 -13.00
CA ASP A 153 -8.71 -1.31 -13.31
C ASP A 153 -7.21 -0.98 -13.16
N LYS A 154 -6.85 0.25 -12.84
CA LYS A 154 -5.44 0.68 -12.71
C LYS A 154 -5.06 0.89 -11.24
N TYR A 155 -3.75 0.85 -10.98
CA TYR A 155 -3.11 1.07 -9.67
C TYR A 155 -1.94 2.06 -9.80
N GLY A 156 -1.40 2.52 -8.67
CA GLY A 156 -0.25 3.44 -8.65
C GLY A 156 -0.61 4.83 -9.16
N SER A 157 -1.81 5.33 -8.87
CA SER A 157 -2.29 6.68 -9.22
C SER A 157 -2.33 6.99 -10.73
N ARG A 158 -2.24 5.99 -11.60
CA ARG A 158 -2.30 6.20 -13.07
C ARG A 158 -3.69 6.59 -13.51
N GLY A 159 -3.79 7.67 -14.30
CA GLY A 159 -5.04 8.15 -14.86
C GLY A 159 -5.99 8.76 -13.82
N ILE A 160 -5.48 9.17 -12.66
CA ILE A 160 -6.27 9.82 -11.61
C ILE A 160 -6.08 11.33 -11.71
N TYR A 161 -7.19 12.08 -11.68
CA TYR A 161 -7.18 13.54 -11.77
C TYR A 161 -8.12 14.16 -10.75
N ILE A 162 -7.66 15.24 -10.07
CA ILE A 162 -8.50 16.06 -9.20
C ILE A 162 -9.25 17.07 -10.09
N ILE A 163 -10.50 17.31 -9.75
CA ILE A 163 -11.43 18.18 -10.48
C ILE A 163 -11.91 19.23 -9.49
N TYR A 164 -11.35 20.44 -9.56
CA TYR A 164 -11.66 21.49 -8.59
C TYR A 164 -13.00 22.16 -8.83
N ASP A 165 -13.41 22.25 -10.06
CA ASP A 165 -14.70 22.84 -10.41
C ASP A 165 -15.30 22.23 -11.68
N GLU A 166 -16.53 22.63 -12.00
CA GLU A 166 -17.33 22.12 -13.11
C GLU A 166 -16.64 22.30 -14.49
N ARG A 167 -15.81 23.32 -14.66
CA ARG A 167 -15.16 23.63 -15.95
C ARG A 167 -14.13 22.57 -16.35
N GLU A 168 -13.52 21.94 -15.35
CA GLU A 168 -12.50 20.90 -15.54
C GLU A 168 -13.12 19.50 -15.71
N LEU A 169 -14.38 19.32 -15.30
CA LEU A 169 -15.02 18.01 -15.14
C LEU A 169 -14.94 17.13 -16.39
N ALA A 170 -15.39 17.64 -17.54
CA ALA A 170 -15.45 16.85 -18.76
C ALA A 170 -14.05 16.51 -19.30
N GLU A 171 -13.10 17.43 -19.18
CA GLU A 171 -11.72 17.22 -19.61
C GLU A 171 -11.05 16.14 -18.76
N GLN A 172 -11.11 16.24 -17.43
CA GLN A 172 -10.45 15.30 -16.54
C GLN A 172 -11.06 13.90 -16.60
N VAL A 173 -12.40 13.81 -16.75
CA VAL A 173 -13.08 12.51 -16.96
C VAL A 173 -12.62 11.88 -18.28
N THR A 174 -12.50 12.67 -19.35
CA THR A 174 -12.00 12.18 -20.65
C THR A 174 -10.56 11.70 -20.55
N ARG A 175 -9.69 12.46 -19.89
CA ARG A 175 -8.29 12.04 -19.63
C ARG A 175 -8.23 10.74 -18.83
N THR A 176 -9.07 10.58 -17.82
CA THR A 176 -9.16 9.32 -17.05
C THR A 176 -9.58 8.15 -17.94
N ALA A 177 -10.53 8.36 -18.83
CA ALA A 177 -11.04 7.34 -19.74
C ALA A 177 -9.96 6.81 -20.71
N GLU A 178 -8.94 7.59 -21.03
CA GLU A 178 -7.82 7.16 -21.88
C GLU A 178 -6.92 6.11 -21.21
N PHE A 179 -7.00 5.98 -19.88
CA PHE A 179 -6.20 5.04 -19.10
C PHE A 179 -6.90 3.71 -18.79
N THR A 180 -8.16 3.52 -19.15
CA THR A 180 -8.90 2.31 -18.83
C THR A 180 -9.36 1.57 -20.08
N ASP A 181 -9.40 0.23 -19.99
CA ASP A 181 -10.03 -0.63 -20.98
C ASP A 181 -11.50 -0.96 -20.62
N LEU A 182 -11.98 -0.46 -19.48
CA LEU A 182 -13.35 -0.64 -19.00
C LEU A 182 -14.30 0.36 -19.66
N GLU A 183 -15.58 0.03 -19.64
CA GLU A 183 -16.64 0.88 -20.21
C GLU A 183 -17.02 2.08 -19.32
N GLU A 184 -16.50 2.13 -18.08
CA GLU A 184 -16.83 3.15 -17.09
C GLU A 184 -15.58 3.63 -16.34
N VAL A 185 -15.59 4.89 -15.90
CA VAL A 185 -14.66 5.47 -14.93
C VAL A 185 -15.40 5.83 -13.64
N LEU A 186 -14.68 5.86 -12.53
CA LEU A 186 -15.20 6.25 -11.23
C LEU A 186 -14.92 7.74 -10.97
N VAL A 187 -15.96 8.50 -10.58
CA VAL A 187 -15.81 9.87 -10.08
C VAL A 187 -16.30 9.91 -8.64
N GLU A 188 -15.48 10.43 -7.74
CA GLU A 188 -15.75 10.49 -6.29
C GLU A 188 -15.55 11.91 -5.77
N GLU A 189 -16.18 12.22 -4.63
CA GLU A 189 -15.81 13.40 -3.84
C GLU A 189 -14.35 13.25 -3.35
N TYR A 190 -13.55 14.30 -3.58
CA TYR A 190 -12.15 14.32 -3.14
C TYR A 190 -12.07 14.61 -1.64
N ASN A 191 -11.27 13.82 -0.92
CA ASN A 191 -11.03 14.04 0.50
C ASN A 191 -9.64 14.66 0.71
N ASP A 192 -9.61 15.83 1.32
CA ASP A 192 -8.42 16.61 1.68
C ASP A 192 -8.01 16.44 3.17
N GLY A 193 -8.61 15.50 3.86
CA GLY A 193 -8.30 15.20 5.26
C GLY A 193 -6.94 14.51 5.46
N PHE A 194 -6.58 14.32 6.72
CA PHE A 194 -5.43 13.48 7.07
C PHE A 194 -5.63 12.07 6.58
N GLU A 195 -4.59 11.48 6.01
CA GLU A 195 -4.62 10.14 5.43
C GLU A 195 -3.84 9.15 6.28
N PHE A 196 -4.33 7.91 6.33
CA PHE A 196 -3.79 6.86 7.20
C PHE A 196 -3.66 5.54 6.47
N ASN A 197 -2.63 4.79 6.83
CA ASN A 197 -2.50 3.38 6.53
C ASN A 197 -2.70 2.56 7.80
N MET A 198 -3.65 1.61 7.77
CA MET A 198 -3.92 0.71 8.87
C MET A 198 -3.61 -0.73 8.45
N MET A 199 -2.76 -1.41 9.20
CA MET A 199 -2.49 -2.83 9.04
C MET A 199 -3.17 -3.63 10.16
N THR A 200 -3.85 -4.69 9.76
CA THR A 200 -4.58 -5.58 10.66
C THR A 200 -4.43 -7.03 10.23
N TRP A 201 -4.76 -7.93 11.13
CA TRP A 201 -4.92 -9.34 10.85
C TRP A 201 -6.30 -9.81 11.29
N VAL A 202 -6.97 -10.53 10.42
CA VAL A 202 -8.20 -11.22 10.78
C VAL A 202 -7.85 -12.60 11.36
N ASN A 203 -8.38 -12.90 12.54
CA ASN A 203 -8.24 -14.20 13.17
C ASN A 203 -9.60 -14.66 13.71
N ASP A 204 -10.11 -15.77 13.21
CA ASP A 204 -11.45 -16.28 13.53
C ASP A 204 -12.56 -15.23 13.37
N GLY A 205 -12.51 -14.44 12.28
CA GLY A 205 -13.49 -13.40 11.97
C GLY A 205 -13.40 -12.15 12.88
N LYS A 206 -12.31 -11.99 13.62
CA LYS A 206 -12.04 -10.81 14.45
C LYS A 206 -10.87 -10.01 13.88
N VAL A 207 -11.07 -8.70 13.74
CA VAL A 207 -10.01 -7.77 13.34
C VAL A 207 -9.09 -7.48 14.52
N ASN A 208 -7.81 -7.76 14.35
CA ASN A 208 -6.74 -7.42 15.30
C ASN A 208 -5.84 -6.36 14.65
N VAL A 209 -5.76 -5.19 15.27
CA VAL A 209 -4.98 -4.05 14.74
C VAL A 209 -3.51 -4.27 15.05
N ILE A 210 -2.67 -4.15 14.02
CA ILE A 210 -1.22 -4.22 14.14
C ILE A 210 -0.64 -2.81 14.29
N SER A 211 -1.08 -1.89 13.43
CA SER A 211 -0.55 -0.52 13.42
C SER A 211 -1.45 0.43 12.64
N ILE A 212 -1.34 1.73 12.95
CA ILE A 212 -1.89 2.83 12.14
C ILE A 212 -0.78 3.86 11.96
N ALA A 213 -0.51 4.21 10.70
CA ALA A 213 0.43 5.26 10.32
C ALA A 213 -0.27 6.52 9.85
N ASP A 214 0.34 7.67 10.10
CA ASP A 214 0.07 8.86 9.31
C ASP A 214 0.70 8.69 7.92
N ARG A 215 -0.10 8.81 6.85
CA ARG A 215 0.36 8.82 5.48
C ARG A 215 0.42 10.25 4.97
N GLU A 216 1.59 10.84 5.14
CA GLU A 216 1.83 12.24 4.81
C GLU A 216 2.14 12.42 3.32
N LYS A 217 1.73 13.55 2.76
CA LYS A 217 1.80 13.84 1.32
C LYS A 217 2.27 15.26 1.07
N THR A 218 2.76 15.51 -0.16
CA THR A 218 2.97 16.88 -0.66
C THR A 218 1.64 17.63 -0.70
N GLN A 219 1.73 18.96 -0.74
CA GLN A 219 0.57 19.79 -1.06
C GLN A 219 0.12 19.54 -2.49
N PRO A 220 -1.19 19.67 -2.78
CA PRO A 220 -1.70 19.61 -4.15
C PRO A 220 -1.05 20.70 -5.02
N GLU A 221 -0.56 20.32 -6.18
CA GLU A 221 -0.09 21.23 -7.21
C GLU A 221 -0.93 21.05 -8.47
N ALA A 222 -0.99 22.08 -9.32
CA ALA A 222 -1.68 21.97 -10.59
C ALA A 222 -1.10 20.79 -11.41
N ASP A 223 -1.97 19.94 -11.94
CA ASP A 223 -1.65 18.76 -12.76
C ASP A 223 -0.85 17.64 -12.06
N MET A 224 -0.65 17.72 -10.74
CA MET A 224 0.04 16.69 -9.98
C MET A 224 -0.79 16.26 -8.75
N LEU A 225 -1.00 14.95 -8.62
CA LEU A 225 -1.58 14.39 -7.39
C LEU A 225 -0.60 14.57 -6.22
N PRO A 226 -1.10 14.78 -4.99
CA PRO A 226 -0.26 14.72 -3.80
C PRO A 226 0.48 13.38 -3.72
N ILE A 227 1.81 13.45 -3.56
CA ILE A 227 2.71 12.30 -3.51
C ILE A 227 3.01 11.97 -2.04
N SER A 228 3.09 10.68 -1.69
CA SER A 228 3.50 10.29 -0.35
C SER A 228 4.92 10.74 -0.06
N THR A 229 5.10 11.45 1.05
CA THR A 229 6.41 11.95 1.51
C THR A 229 6.93 11.14 2.69
N ARG A 230 6.02 10.65 3.55
CA ARG A 230 6.38 9.87 4.73
C ARG A 230 5.18 9.05 5.21
N ASN A 231 5.46 7.82 5.68
CA ASN A 231 4.54 7.09 6.54
C ASN A 231 5.17 7.00 7.93
N ALA A 232 4.50 7.57 8.94
CA ALA A 232 5.03 7.70 10.30
C ALA A 232 4.21 6.90 11.31
N TYR A 233 4.90 6.14 12.15
CA TYR A 233 4.34 5.23 13.14
C TYR A 233 4.78 5.60 14.57
N PRO A 234 3.90 5.49 15.57
CA PRO A 234 2.45 5.40 15.41
C PRO A 234 1.87 6.69 14.85
N SER A 235 0.62 6.63 14.37
CA SER A 235 -0.12 7.83 13.98
C SER A 235 -0.20 8.84 15.12
N ARG A 236 0.00 10.12 14.83
CA ARG A 236 -0.22 11.24 15.76
C ARG A 236 -1.70 11.40 16.15
N LEU A 237 -2.57 10.97 15.26
CA LEU A 237 -4.03 11.04 15.44
C LEU A 237 -4.65 9.71 15.86
N PHE A 238 -3.84 8.78 16.37
CA PHE A 238 -4.23 7.40 16.69
C PHE A 238 -5.52 7.32 17.52
N SER A 239 -5.64 8.14 18.58
CA SER A 239 -6.81 8.13 19.47
C SER A 239 -8.11 8.52 18.80
N TYR A 240 -8.05 9.32 17.73
CA TYR A 240 -9.25 9.74 16.97
C TYR A 240 -9.70 8.71 15.96
N VAL A 241 -8.77 7.89 15.44
CA VAL A 241 -9.05 7.04 14.27
C VAL A 241 -9.11 5.55 14.58
N TYR A 242 -8.54 5.09 15.69
CA TYR A 242 -8.40 3.66 16.01
C TYR A 242 -9.74 2.92 16.05
N GLU A 243 -10.65 3.33 16.94
CA GLU A 243 -11.92 2.62 17.10
C GLU A 243 -12.82 2.72 15.86
N PRO A 244 -13.04 3.91 15.27
CA PRO A 244 -13.84 4.00 14.06
C PRO A 244 -13.30 3.18 12.90
N ALA A 245 -11.98 3.17 12.70
CA ALA A 245 -11.35 2.42 11.60
C ALA A 245 -11.45 0.90 11.81
N ARG A 246 -11.20 0.42 13.04
CA ARG A 246 -11.36 -0.99 13.41
C ARG A 246 -12.81 -1.46 13.19
N ASP A 247 -13.79 -0.68 13.61
CA ASP A 247 -15.21 -1.03 13.54
C ASP A 247 -15.71 -1.10 12.08
N VAL A 248 -15.19 -0.22 11.21
CA VAL A 248 -15.43 -0.32 9.77
C VAL A 248 -14.91 -1.64 9.23
N LEU A 249 -13.66 -2.01 9.51
CA LEU A 249 -13.09 -3.27 9.06
C LEU A 249 -13.84 -4.48 9.64
N GLN A 250 -14.23 -4.45 10.91
CA GLN A 250 -14.99 -5.53 11.54
C GLN A 250 -16.35 -5.74 10.84
N SER A 251 -17.04 -4.66 10.51
CA SER A 251 -18.30 -4.71 9.77
C SER A 251 -18.11 -5.23 8.35
N TYR A 252 -17.02 -4.79 7.70
CA TYR A 252 -16.69 -5.19 6.33
C TYR A 252 -16.39 -6.71 6.23
N ILE A 253 -15.57 -7.25 7.13
CA ILE A 253 -15.25 -8.69 7.12
C ILE A 253 -16.44 -9.55 7.50
N ALA A 254 -17.35 -9.07 8.35
CA ALA A 254 -18.59 -9.78 8.65
C ALA A 254 -19.46 -9.98 7.39
N HIS A 255 -19.42 -9.04 6.45
CA HIS A 255 -20.11 -9.13 5.17
C HIS A 255 -19.36 -10.02 4.17
N THR A 256 -18.05 -9.81 4.01
CA THR A 256 -17.23 -10.55 3.02
C THR A 256 -16.92 -11.98 3.43
N GLY A 257 -17.13 -12.33 4.71
CA GLY A 257 -16.84 -13.65 5.25
C GLY A 257 -15.34 -13.97 5.35
N GLN A 258 -14.46 -12.96 5.39
CA GLN A 258 -13.05 -13.21 5.67
C GLN A 258 -12.88 -13.64 7.12
N MET A 259 -12.34 -14.85 7.32
CA MET A 259 -12.15 -15.43 8.65
C MET A 259 -10.72 -15.31 9.15
N ASP A 260 -9.73 -15.26 8.24
CA ASP A 260 -8.31 -15.25 8.58
C ASP A 260 -7.54 -14.35 7.61
N GLY A 261 -6.29 -14.04 7.98
CA GLY A 261 -5.29 -13.45 7.10
C GLY A 261 -5.13 -11.94 7.19
N PRO A 262 -4.20 -11.39 6.40
CA PRO A 262 -3.91 -9.97 6.40
C PRO A 262 -5.08 -9.14 5.88
N LEU A 263 -5.23 -7.95 6.45
CA LEU A 263 -6.20 -6.97 6.00
C LEU A 263 -5.61 -5.58 6.25
N SER A 264 -5.68 -4.71 5.26
CA SER A 264 -5.24 -3.33 5.38
C SER A 264 -6.32 -2.37 4.89
N MET A 265 -6.30 -1.17 5.42
CA MET A 265 -7.20 -0.10 5.01
C MET A 265 -6.42 1.22 4.88
N GLN A 266 -6.59 1.87 3.74
CA GLN A 266 -6.24 3.27 3.54
C GLN A 266 -7.50 4.11 3.73
N PHE A 267 -7.43 5.14 4.55
CA PHE A 267 -8.59 5.96 4.86
C PHE A 267 -8.18 7.39 5.20
N PHE A 268 -9.15 8.28 5.16
CA PHE A 268 -9.02 9.67 5.56
C PHE A 268 -9.77 9.92 6.86
N TRP A 269 -9.35 10.94 7.60
CA TRP A 269 -10.08 11.49 8.72
C TRP A 269 -10.03 13.01 8.71
N LYS A 270 -11.13 13.63 9.07
CA LYS A 270 -11.24 15.08 9.20
C LYS A 270 -12.06 15.44 10.44
N PRO A 271 -11.65 16.47 11.22
CA PRO A 271 -12.45 16.97 12.34
C PRO A 271 -13.90 17.22 11.92
N GLY A 272 -14.86 16.82 12.75
CA GLY A 272 -16.29 17.00 12.49
C GLY A 272 -16.90 16.10 11.40
N LYS A 273 -16.08 15.44 10.54
CA LYS A 273 -16.57 14.55 9.48
C LYS A 273 -16.28 13.06 9.75
N GLY A 274 -15.37 12.76 10.67
CA GLY A 274 -14.98 11.38 10.97
C GLY A 274 -14.10 10.76 9.90
N ILE A 275 -14.09 9.41 9.84
CA ILE A 275 -13.29 8.65 8.86
C ILE A 275 -14.04 8.50 7.54
N GLN A 276 -13.28 8.29 6.45
CA GLN A 276 -13.78 7.95 5.13
C GLN A 276 -12.82 6.96 4.46
N VAL A 277 -13.33 5.80 4.05
CA VAL A 277 -12.51 4.74 3.47
C VAL A 277 -12.04 5.12 2.07
N CYS A 278 -10.73 4.98 1.83
CA CYS A 278 -10.12 5.08 0.50
C CYS A 278 -10.06 3.71 -0.18
N GLU A 279 -9.47 2.72 0.49
CA GLU A 279 -9.26 1.37 -0.05
C GLU A 279 -9.18 0.34 1.08
N ILE A 280 -9.67 -0.88 0.83
CA ILE A 280 -9.49 -2.04 1.69
C ILE A 280 -8.85 -3.14 0.85
N ALA A 281 -7.78 -3.76 1.36
CA ALA A 281 -7.06 -4.80 0.67
C ALA A 281 -6.71 -5.97 1.60
N ALA A 282 -6.82 -7.20 1.11
CA ALA A 282 -6.48 -8.40 1.89
C ALA A 282 -4.98 -8.74 1.79
N ARG A 283 -4.14 -7.74 2.01
CA ARG A 283 -2.67 -7.83 2.06
C ARG A 283 -2.10 -6.71 2.92
N PHE A 284 -0.83 -6.79 3.29
CA PHE A 284 -0.14 -5.70 3.96
C PHE A 284 0.41 -4.67 2.96
N PHE A 285 0.73 -3.47 3.45
CA PHE A 285 1.42 -2.46 2.64
C PHE A 285 2.88 -2.85 2.43
N GLY A 286 3.38 -2.69 1.19
CA GLY A 286 4.79 -2.75 0.89
C GLY A 286 5.54 -1.56 1.52
N TYR A 287 6.85 -1.71 1.71
CA TYR A 287 7.73 -0.69 2.31
C TYR A 287 7.36 -0.22 3.74
N GLU A 288 6.39 -0.85 4.40
CA GLU A 288 5.95 -0.47 5.75
C GLU A 288 6.01 -1.63 6.76
N HIS A 289 6.16 -2.86 6.29
CA HIS A 289 6.11 -4.04 7.14
C HIS A 289 7.26 -4.09 8.17
N GLU A 290 8.44 -3.57 7.83
CA GLU A 290 9.59 -3.50 8.73
C GLU A 290 9.37 -2.51 9.88
N LEU A 291 8.56 -1.47 9.67
CA LEU A 291 8.25 -0.47 10.69
C LEU A 291 7.44 -1.03 11.86
N THR A 292 6.65 -2.07 11.65
CA THR A 292 5.90 -2.72 12.74
C THR A 292 6.83 -3.43 13.71
N ASP A 293 7.91 -4.04 13.21
CA ASP A 293 8.95 -4.67 14.05
C ASP A 293 9.74 -3.61 14.81
N MET A 294 10.19 -2.55 14.13
CA MET A 294 10.92 -1.44 14.74
C MET A 294 10.10 -0.74 15.82
N VAL A 295 8.85 -0.42 15.54
CA VAL A 295 8.01 0.42 16.43
C VAL A 295 7.37 -0.38 17.56
N TYR A 296 6.98 -1.63 17.31
CA TYR A 296 6.20 -2.42 18.27
C TYR A 296 6.87 -3.75 18.66
N GLY A 297 7.97 -4.15 18.04
CA GLY A 297 8.51 -5.50 18.16
C GLY A 297 7.58 -6.56 17.57
N PHE A 298 6.69 -6.18 16.66
CA PHE A 298 5.70 -7.07 16.04
C PHE A 298 6.07 -7.39 14.60
N ASN A 299 6.49 -8.63 14.37
CA ASN A 299 7.04 -9.03 13.09
C ASN A 299 5.99 -9.60 12.14
N ILE A 300 5.81 -8.96 10.99
CA ILE A 300 4.82 -9.29 9.95
C ILE A 300 5.13 -10.64 9.28
N GLU A 301 6.40 -10.93 9.00
CA GLU A 301 6.79 -12.17 8.34
C GLU A 301 6.54 -13.39 9.23
N GLU A 302 6.78 -13.27 10.54
CA GLU A 302 6.42 -14.30 11.52
C GLU A 302 4.91 -14.54 11.55
N LEU A 303 4.11 -13.47 11.49
CA LEU A 303 2.65 -13.56 11.44
C LEU A 303 2.16 -14.24 10.15
N LEU A 304 2.71 -13.85 8.98
CA LEU A 304 2.39 -14.47 7.70
C LEU A 304 2.69 -15.98 7.72
N LEU A 305 3.86 -16.38 8.22
CA LEU A 305 4.24 -17.80 8.33
C LEU A 305 3.37 -18.56 9.34
N ALA A 306 3.01 -17.91 10.45
CA ALA A 306 2.06 -18.49 11.41
C ALA A 306 0.69 -18.70 10.77
N GLY A 307 0.22 -17.76 9.95
CA GLY A 307 -1.03 -17.88 9.20
C GLY A 307 -1.09 -19.10 8.27
N VAL A 308 0.04 -19.56 7.76
CA VAL A 308 0.11 -20.75 6.91
C VAL A 308 0.15 -22.05 7.72
N TYR A 309 0.99 -22.12 8.77
CA TYR A 309 1.31 -23.42 9.41
C TYR A 309 1.09 -23.48 10.92
N GLN A 310 0.83 -22.37 11.59
CA GLN A 310 0.80 -22.28 13.06
C GLN A 310 -0.31 -21.33 13.53
N LYS A 311 -1.50 -21.45 12.96
CA LYS A 311 -2.63 -20.53 13.25
C LYS A 311 -2.95 -20.43 14.74
N GLU A 312 -2.73 -21.50 15.50
CA GLU A 312 -2.93 -21.54 16.94
C GLU A 312 -2.05 -20.55 17.73
N LYS A 313 -0.93 -20.10 17.14
CA LYS A 313 -0.03 -19.12 17.77
C LYS A 313 -0.48 -17.67 17.56
N ILE A 314 -1.35 -17.39 16.60
CA ILE A 314 -1.74 -16.02 16.24
C ILE A 314 -2.37 -15.30 17.43
N SER A 315 -3.24 -15.96 18.17
CA SER A 315 -3.87 -15.37 19.36
C SER A 315 -2.84 -15.00 20.43
N GLU A 316 -1.79 -15.80 20.62
CA GLU A 316 -0.70 -15.50 21.55
C GLU A 316 0.14 -14.32 21.05
N MET A 317 0.43 -14.23 19.76
CA MET A 317 1.15 -13.09 19.18
C MET A 317 0.41 -11.77 19.45
N PHE A 318 -0.91 -11.74 19.25
CA PHE A 318 -1.72 -10.55 19.53
C PHE A 318 -1.93 -10.29 21.03
N ALA A 319 -1.91 -11.30 21.88
CA ALA A 319 -1.94 -11.10 23.35
C ALA A 319 -0.69 -10.40 23.86
N GLY A 320 0.43 -10.54 23.18
CA GLY A 320 1.69 -9.84 23.48
C GLY A 320 1.85 -8.49 22.77
N HIS A 321 0.93 -8.13 21.87
CA HIS A 321 1.03 -6.91 21.07
C HIS A 321 0.22 -5.76 21.69
N ASP A 322 0.90 -4.67 22.04
CA ASP A 322 0.26 -3.44 22.54
C ASP A 322 0.41 -2.30 21.53
N VAL A 323 -0.63 -2.09 20.74
CA VAL A 323 -0.66 -1.04 19.70
C VAL A 323 -0.74 0.37 20.30
N PHE A 324 -1.10 0.49 21.60
CA PHE A 324 -1.22 1.78 22.29
C PHE A 324 0.10 2.27 22.90
N HIS A 325 1.04 1.37 23.15
CA HIS A 325 2.31 1.68 23.77
C HIS A 325 3.47 1.21 22.89
N PRO A 326 3.83 2.00 21.86
CA PRO A 326 4.94 1.67 20.98
C PRO A 326 6.27 1.69 21.76
N LEU A 327 7.23 0.87 21.33
CA LEU A 327 8.59 0.85 21.88
C LEU A 327 9.40 2.06 21.37
N HIS A 328 9.17 2.42 20.11
CA HIS A 328 9.84 3.51 19.40
C HIS A 328 8.86 4.24 18.47
N HIS A 329 9.33 5.33 17.88
CA HIS A 329 8.68 6.01 16.77
C HIS A 329 9.48 5.73 15.50
N GLY A 330 8.82 5.38 14.41
CA GLY A 330 9.48 5.07 13.16
C GLY A 330 8.80 5.70 11.96
N ALA A 331 9.56 5.87 10.90
CA ALA A 331 9.01 6.33 9.63
C ALA A 331 9.74 5.72 8.44
N VAL A 332 9.05 5.58 7.33
CA VAL A 332 9.67 5.51 6.02
C VAL A 332 9.45 6.84 5.31
N VAL A 333 10.55 7.46 4.91
CA VAL A 333 10.57 8.75 4.20
C VAL A 333 10.83 8.48 2.74
N TYR A 334 9.99 9.04 1.87
CA TYR A 334 10.01 8.82 0.43
C TYR A 334 10.49 10.07 -0.30
N PHE A 335 11.44 9.89 -1.22
CA PHE A 335 11.83 10.92 -2.17
C PHE A 335 11.55 10.47 -3.58
N HIS A 336 10.79 11.28 -4.28
CA HIS A 336 10.40 11.06 -5.67
C HIS A 336 11.10 12.08 -6.58
N GLY A 337 11.16 11.79 -7.86
CA GLY A 337 11.82 12.68 -8.80
C GLY A 337 11.30 12.65 -10.22
N LYS A 338 11.86 13.56 -11.00
CA LYS A 338 11.56 13.77 -12.41
C LYS A 338 12.31 12.75 -13.28
N LEU A 339 11.75 12.41 -14.44
CA LEU A 339 12.35 11.49 -15.41
C LEU A 339 13.55 12.14 -16.11
N ARG A 340 14.70 12.17 -15.42
CA ARG A 340 15.94 12.77 -15.89
C ARG A 340 17.14 11.88 -15.59
N LYS A 341 18.28 12.19 -16.20
CA LYS A 341 19.55 11.53 -15.88
C LYS A 341 20.11 12.12 -14.58
N ILE A 342 20.60 11.26 -13.69
CA ILE A 342 21.24 11.66 -12.44
C ILE A 342 22.70 12.00 -12.69
N ALA A 343 23.13 13.22 -12.38
CA ALA A 343 24.53 13.64 -12.42
C ALA A 343 25.16 13.69 -11.03
N ASP A 344 24.43 14.20 -10.03
CA ASP A 344 24.88 14.25 -8.65
C ASP A 344 23.77 13.78 -7.70
N GLN A 345 24.15 12.94 -6.75
CA GLN A 345 23.31 12.43 -5.64
C GLN A 345 24.11 12.33 -4.34
N THR A 346 25.14 13.18 -4.20
CA THR A 346 26.02 13.17 -3.03
C THR A 346 25.23 13.37 -1.74
N LYS A 347 24.26 14.30 -1.75
CA LYS A 347 23.40 14.57 -0.60
C LYS A 347 22.59 13.33 -0.15
N ALA A 348 22.07 12.55 -1.07
CA ALA A 348 21.36 11.33 -0.73
C ALA A 348 22.25 10.33 0.02
N TYR A 349 23.51 10.21 -0.37
CA TYR A 349 24.46 9.33 0.34
C TYR A 349 24.96 9.92 1.67
N GLU A 350 25.09 11.25 1.78
CA GLU A 350 25.42 11.91 3.06
C GLU A 350 24.33 11.62 4.12
N LEU A 351 23.05 11.67 3.73
CA LEU A 351 21.92 11.39 4.59
C LEU A 351 21.91 9.94 5.13
N VAL A 352 22.48 8.98 4.40
CA VAL A 352 22.63 7.58 4.89
C VAL A 352 23.44 7.53 6.19
N GLY A 353 24.36 8.46 6.39
CA GLY A 353 25.21 8.51 7.60
C GLY A 353 24.51 9.03 8.85
N ASN A 354 23.24 9.44 8.78
CA ASN A 354 22.50 9.89 9.96
C ASN A 354 22.18 8.70 10.89
N GLU A 355 22.40 8.87 12.18
CA GLU A 355 22.23 7.79 13.18
C GLU A 355 20.80 7.27 13.29
N ALA A 356 19.79 8.06 12.91
CA ALA A 356 18.40 7.65 12.89
C ALA A 356 18.05 6.73 11.72
N VAL A 357 18.91 6.62 10.71
CA VAL A 357 18.67 5.77 9.53
C VAL A 357 18.99 4.32 9.86
N VAL A 358 17.96 3.50 9.89
CA VAL A 358 18.09 2.05 10.10
C VAL A 358 18.35 1.31 8.79
N LYS A 359 17.68 1.74 7.72
CA LYS A 359 17.81 1.13 6.39
C LYS A 359 17.60 2.20 5.31
N PRO A 360 18.62 2.45 4.47
CA PRO A 360 18.48 3.28 3.28
C PRO A 360 18.17 2.42 2.06
N TRP A 361 17.45 2.99 1.09
CA TRP A 361 17.26 2.41 -0.22
C TRP A 361 17.38 3.50 -1.29
N ILE A 362 18.46 3.50 -2.04
CA ILE A 362 18.70 4.42 -3.15
C ILE A 362 18.54 3.63 -4.46
N PHE A 363 17.54 3.98 -5.26
CA PHE A 363 17.10 3.18 -6.41
C PHE A 363 17.98 3.30 -7.64
N TYR A 364 18.69 4.42 -7.80
CA TYR A 364 19.48 4.71 -8.99
C TYR A 364 20.91 5.08 -8.63
N LYS A 365 21.82 4.87 -9.57
CA LYS A 365 23.23 5.30 -9.47
C LYS A 365 23.47 6.55 -10.28
N THR A 366 24.52 7.31 -9.91
CA THR A 366 25.01 8.42 -10.72
C THR A 366 25.29 7.96 -12.15
N GLY A 367 24.79 8.71 -13.12
CA GLY A 367 24.90 8.41 -14.55
C GLY A 367 23.70 7.63 -15.12
N GLU A 368 22.85 7.03 -14.30
CA GLU A 368 21.62 6.38 -14.76
C GLU A 368 20.52 7.41 -15.07
N THR A 369 19.64 7.04 -15.98
CA THR A 369 18.43 7.80 -16.28
C THR A 369 17.26 7.19 -15.52
N ILE A 370 16.52 8.02 -14.80
CA ILE A 370 15.30 7.62 -14.10
C ILE A 370 14.28 7.19 -15.14
N VAL A 371 13.78 5.98 -15.02
CA VAL A 371 12.74 5.43 -15.89
C VAL A 371 11.39 5.49 -15.18
N GLU A 372 10.33 5.56 -15.97
CA GLU A 372 8.98 5.60 -15.44
C GLU A 372 8.64 4.26 -14.78
N TYR A 373 8.44 4.33 -13.45
CA TYR A 373 7.85 3.25 -12.66
C TYR A 373 6.66 3.84 -11.89
N GLY A 374 5.54 3.98 -12.58
CA GLY A 374 4.41 4.78 -12.10
C GLY A 374 4.59 6.28 -12.36
N PRO A 375 3.63 7.11 -11.92
CA PRO A 375 3.60 8.54 -12.24
C PRO A 375 4.75 9.33 -11.57
N ASN A 376 5.25 8.83 -10.44
CA ASN A 376 6.28 9.51 -9.64
C ASN A 376 7.30 8.49 -9.14
N PRO A 377 8.39 8.23 -9.89
CA PRO A 377 9.39 7.24 -9.52
C PRO A 377 10.08 7.58 -8.20
N TYR A 378 10.30 6.56 -7.38
CA TYR A 378 11.11 6.67 -6.17
C TYR A 378 12.57 6.90 -6.52
N LEU A 379 13.20 7.87 -5.86
CA LEU A 379 14.65 8.08 -5.91
C LEU A 379 15.34 7.45 -4.71
N ALA A 380 14.79 7.65 -3.52
CA ALA A 380 15.32 7.10 -2.28
C ALA A 380 14.20 6.87 -1.25
N LEU A 381 14.42 5.88 -0.41
CA LEU A 381 13.68 5.63 0.82
C LEU A 381 14.65 5.59 2.00
N TYR A 382 14.23 6.16 3.14
CA TYR A 382 14.97 6.05 4.39
C TYR A 382 14.02 5.57 5.49
N TYR A 383 14.31 4.38 6.03
CA TYR A 383 13.67 3.90 7.23
C TYR A 383 14.38 4.51 8.42
N MET A 384 13.61 5.16 9.27
CA MET A 384 14.11 5.92 10.41
C MET A 384 13.46 5.45 11.70
N GLU A 385 14.23 5.53 12.78
CA GLU A 385 13.77 5.25 14.15
C GLU A 385 14.16 6.40 15.08
N SER A 386 13.31 6.68 16.06
CA SER A 386 13.56 7.69 17.08
C SER A 386 12.84 7.34 18.39
N GLU A 387 13.32 7.87 19.51
CA GLU A 387 12.71 7.73 20.83
C GLU A 387 11.38 8.49 20.97
N SER A 388 11.16 9.55 20.17
CA SER A 388 9.93 10.34 20.22
C SER A 388 9.50 10.82 18.84
N ARG A 389 8.21 11.15 18.70
CA ARG A 389 7.65 11.68 17.45
C ARG A 389 8.22 13.05 17.13
N GLU A 390 8.44 13.90 18.13
CA GLU A 390 8.99 15.25 17.94
C GLU A 390 10.40 15.18 17.37
N LYS A 391 11.26 14.29 17.90
CA LYS A 391 12.60 14.10 17.38
C LYS A 391 12.58 13.48 15.98
N LEU A 392 11.67 12.54 15.71
CA LEU A 392 11.46 11.97 14.37
C LEU A 392 11.04 13.03 13.35
N ASP A 393 10.17 13.96 13.75
CA ASP A 393 9.72 15.07 12.92
C ASP A 393 10.86 16.07 12.63
N GLU A 394 11.68 16.39 13.62
CA GLU A 394 12.88 17.24 13.45
C GLU A 394 13.86 16.63 12.43
N ILE A 395 14.17 15.33 12.60
CA ILE A 395 15.07 14.61 11.69
C ILE A 395 14.46 14.55 10.29
N THR A 396 13.18 14.26 10.17
CA THR A 396 12.49 14.23 8.86
C THR A 396 12.55 15.61 8.17
N GLY A 397 12.30 16.69 8.91
CA GLY A 397 12.41 18.05 8.39
C GLY A 397 13.81 18.34 7.85
N TYR A 398 14.85 17.96 8.59
CA TYR A 398 16.24 18.04 8.11
C TYR A 398 16.46 17.28 6.80
N PHE A 399 15.91 16.04 6.67
CA PHE A 399 16.00 15.28 5.42
C PHE A 399 15.28 15.95 4.26
N PHE A 400 14.12 16.56 4.51
CA PHE A 400 13.36 17.28 3.49
C PHE A 400 14.11 18.53 2.99
N ASP A 401 14.85 19.20 3.87
CA ASP A 401 15.63 20.40 3.53
C ASP A 401 16.95 20.06 2.81
N GLU A 402 17.62 18.97 3.20
CA GLU A 402 18.95 18.61 2.70
C GLU A 402 18.95 17.71 1.47
N MET A 403 17.87 16.96 1.22
CA MET A 403 17.81 16.03 0.10
C MET A 403 17.84 16.77 -1.23
N SER A 404 18.81 16.43 -2.06
CA SER A 404 18.96 16.97 -3.41
C SER A 404 19.63 15.97 -4.33
N MET A 405 19.11 15.85 -5.53
CA MET A 405 19.74 15.18 -6.66
C MET A 405 19.61 16.06 -7.89
N THR A 406 20.70 16.19 -8.68
CA THR A 406 20.69 17.07 -9.86
C THR A 406 20.99 16.34 -11.15
N ASP A 407 20.50 16.88 -12.26
CA ASP A 407 20.81 16.44 -13.61
C ASP A 407 22.16 17.03 -14.13
N PRO A 408 22.64 16.65 -15.33
CA PRO A 408 23.88 17.16 -15.90
C PRO A 408 23.90 18.69 -16.14
N ASP A 409 22.74 19.33 -16.18
CA ASP A 409 22.60 20.77 -16.33
C ASP A 409 22.56 21.49 -14.97
N GLY A 410 22.70 20.75 -13.85
CA GLY A 410 22.61 21.24 -12.48
C GLY A 410 21.19 21.56 -12.02
N GLN A 411 20.17 21.05 -12.72
CA GLN A 411 18.77 21.26 -12.35
C GLN A 411 18.34 20.24 -11.28
N GLU A 412 17.61 20.70 -10.26
CA GLU A 412 17.03 19.84 -9.23
C GLU A 412 16.01 18.86 -9.83
N ILE A 413 16.19 17.58 -9.55
CA ILE A 413 15.32 16.51 -10.04
C ILE A 413 14.42 15.92 -8.96
N THR A 414 14.70 16.12 -7.67
CA THR A 414 13.81 15.71 -6.57
C THR A 414 12.58 16.61 -6.49
N TYR A 415 11.45 16.03 -6.14
CA TYR A 415 10.29 16.83 -5.72
C TYR A 415 10.50 17.27 -4.27
N ARG A 416 10.08 18.51 -3.98
CA ARG A 416 10.23 19.07 -2.64
C ARG A 416 9.18 18.50 -1.70
N ASN A 417 9.65 17.92 -0.59
CA ASN A 417 8.81 17.48 0.50
C ASN A 417 8.61 18.60 1.52
N GLN A 418 7.52 18.54 2.27
CA GLN A 418 7.22 19.46 3.36
C GLN A 418 6.62 18.68 4.53
N MET A 419 6.91 19.12 5.76
CA MET A 419 6.25 18.60 6.94
C MET A 419 4.77 19.02 6.95
N PRO A 420 3.85 18.11 7.26
CA PRO A 420 2.44 18.45 7.38
C PRO A 420 2.17 19.28 8.63
N ASP A 421 1.11 20.08 8.56
CA ASP A 421 0.57 20.79 9.71
C ASP A 421 -0.56 19.95 10.34
N TYR A 422 -0.36 19.54 11.60
CA TYR A 422 -1.33 18.78 12.38
C TYR A 422 -2.22 19.66 13.28
N PHE A 423 -2.33 20.95 13.01
CA PHE A 423 -3.24 21.79 13.76
C PHE A 423 -4.69 21.34 13.56
N ILE A 424 -5.25 20.75 14.61
CA ILE A 424 -6.65 20.43 14.70
C ILE A 424 -7.32 21.62 15.38
N THR A 425 -7.94 22.50 14.59
CA THR A 425 -8.87 23.48 15.17
C THR A 425 -10.13 22.73 15.56
N GLU A 426 -10.36 22.58 16.86
CA GLU A 426 -11.67 22.21 17.37
C GLU A 426 -12.62 23.39 17.04
N GLU A 427 -13.46 23.24 16.02
CA GLU A 427 -14.62 24.12 15.78
C GLU A 427 -15.82 23.66 16.59
#